data_772221137b682f203cf20d5b6abf4124
#
_entry.id   772221137b682f203cf20d5b6abf4124
#
_cell.length_a   1.000
_cell.length_b   1.000
_cell.length_c   1.000
_cell.angle_alpha   90.00
_cell.angle_beta   90.00
_cell.angle_gamma   90.00
#
_symmetry.space_group_name_H-M   'P 1'
#
loop_
_entity.id
_entity.type
_entity.pdbx_description
1 polymer ?
#
loop_
_entity_poly.entity_id
_entity_poly.type
_entity_poly.pdbx_seq_one_letter_code
_entity_poly.pdbx_strand_id
1 'polypeptide(L)'
;LAEQSGRDHRLLEVSYRAVREFLTRLDPNSFDRLLLLGVAAGSKKCRVELFARNLIGPTPDVHGEIPGPREITPNAPRVLGGTLWDGTRLLSPQLIADHPRLVHSFSAGAYLCNYIYFEALLRFRDKKVGFLHVPLEDDMPLEQQLEAVREVLAEIEQAPAGKGEAATG
;
A
#
# COMPACT_ATOMS: atom_id res chain seq x y z
N LEU A 1 9.76 5.05 10.67
CA LEU A 1 9.91 3.95 9.69
C LEU A 1 10.33 4.49 8.33
N ALA A 2 9.52 5.37 7.71
CA ALA A 2 9.82 5.91 6.38
C ALA A 2 11.16 6.65 6.34
N GLU A 3 11.42 7.57 7.26
CA GLU A 3 12.70 8.29 7.38
C GLU A 3 13.91 7.35 7.54
N GLN A 4 13.75 6.29 8.33
CA GLN A 4 14.82 5.32 8.61
C GLN A 4 15.02 4.29 7.48
N SER A 5 14.14 4.27 6.48
CA SER A 5 14.29 3.42 5.30
C SER A 5 15.38 3.87 4.34
N GLY A 6 15.83 5.14 4.44
CA GLY A 6 16.80 5.75 3.52
C GLY A 6 16.24 6.04 2.12
N ARG A 7 14.91 6.02 1.95
CA ARG A 7 14.22 6.28 0.68
C ARG A 7 13.52 7.64 0.71
N ASP A 8 13.29 8.20 -0.46
CA ASP A 8 12.41 9.37 -0.58
C ASP A 8 11.04 9.04 0.01
N HIS A 9 10.58 9.87 0.91
CA HIS A 9 9.33 9.62 1.63
C HIS A 9 8.52 10.89 1.83
N ARG A 10 7.23 10.70 2.07
CA ARG A 10 6.29 11.75 2.46
C ARG A 10 5.41 11.24 3.59
N LEU A 11 5.27 12.04 4.64
CA LEU A 11 4.29 11.80 5.70
C LEU A 11 3.00 12.54 5.33
N LEU A 12 1.89 11.83 5.36
CA LEU A 12 0.59 12.39 5.06
C LEU A 12 -0.24 12.53 6.33
N GLU A 13 -0.98 13.63 6.41
CA GLU A 13 -2.04 13.76 7.40
C GLU A 13 -3.11 12.69 7.17
N VAL A 14 -3.75 12.24 8.25
CA VAL A 14 -4.81 11.21 8.20
C VAL A 14 -6.12 11.86 7.73
N SER A 15 -6.12 12.40 6.50
CA SER A 15 -7.29 13.05 5.91
C SER A 15 -7.44 12.72 4.43
N TYR A 16 -8.69 12.64 3.97
CA TYR A 16 -9.00 12.40 2.55
C TYR A 16 -8.49 13.52 1.66
N ARG A 17 -8.54 14.76 2.16
CA ARG A 17 -8.00 15.92 1.45
C ARG A 17 -6.50 15.78 1.22
N ALA A 18 -5.71 15.45 2.25
CA ALA A 18 -4.27 15.29 2.12
C ALA A 18 -3.91 14.18 1.12
N VAL A 19 -4.65 13.07 1.12
CA VAL A 19 -4.47 11.99 0.14
C VAL A 19 -4.74 12.48 -1.29
N ARG A 20 -5.85 13.18 -1.53
CA ARG A 20 -6.18 13.72 -2.86
C ARG A 20 -5.13 14.71 -3.36
N GLU A 21 -4.70 15.63 -2.50
CA GLU A 21 -3.66 16.61 -2.83
C GLU A 21 -2.32 15.93 -3.15
N PHE A 22 -1.91 14.98 -2.35
CA PHE A 22 -0.69 14.20 -2.57
C PHE A 22 -0.73 13.51 -3.94
N LEU A 23 -1.76 12.71 -4.19
CA LEU A 23 -1.88 11.98 -5.46
C LEU A 23 -1.98 12.90 -6.68
N THR A 24 -2.55 14.10 -6.51
CA THR A 24 -2.66 15.09 -7.59
C THR A 24 -1.32 15.76 -7.90
N ARG A 25 -0.49 16.00 -6.88
CA ARG A 25 0.81 16.68 -7.03
C ARG A 25 1.96 15.72 -7.32
N LEU A 26 1.77 14.43 -7.09
CA LEU A 26 2.81 13.43 -7.34
C LEU A 26 3.06 13.31 -8.85
N ASP A 27 4.27 13.70 -9.27
CA ASP A 27 4.68 13.58 -10.67
C ASP A 27 4.93 12.09 -11.00
N PRO A 28 4.17 11.49 -11.92
CA PRO A 28 4.36 10.09 -12.29
C PRO A 28 5.72 9.80 -12.92
N ASN A 29 6.42 10.81 -13.43
CA ASN A 29 7.76 10.64 -14.00
C ASN A 29 8.87 10.63 -12.93
N SER A 30 8.55 10.98 -11.68
CA SER A 30 9.53 11.03 -10.59
C SER A 30 9.76 9.68 -9.90
N PHE A 31 8.96 8.65 -10.21
CA PHE A 31 9.08 7.32 -9.58
C PHE A 31 8.62 6.19 -10.52
N ASP A 32 9.13 5.00 -10.27
CA ASP A 32 8.68 3.75 -10.91
C ASP A 32 7.94 2.84 -9.91
N ARG A 33 8.24 2.99 -8.63
CA ARG A 33 7.71 2.16 -7.55
C ARG A 33 7.22 3.04 -6.40
N LEU A 34 6.02 2.75 -5.91
CA LEU A 34 5.39 3.45 -4.79
C LEU A 34 4.99 2.42 -3.73
N LEU A 35 5.68 2.44 -2.60
CA LEU A 35 5.28 1.68 -1.41
C LEU A 35 4.54 2.60 -0.45
N LEU A 36 3.29 2.29 -0.21
CA LEU A 36 2.46 2.96 0.79
C LEU A 36 2.58 2.24 2.13
N LEU A 37 2.69 3.01 3.21
CA LEU A 37 2.76 2.49 4.57
C LEU A 37 1.58 3.02 5.40
N GLY A 38 0.97 2.17 6.20
CA GLY A 38 -0.06 2.53 7.16
C GLY A 38 -0.01 1.67 8.40
N VAL A 39 -0.68 2.09 9.47
CA VAL A 39 -0.76 1.35 10.73
C VAL A 39 -2.00 0.47 10.75
N ALA A 40 -1.84 -0.81 11.07
CA ALA A 40 -2.92 -1.76 11.35
C ALA A 40 -2.98 -2.06 12.85
N ALA A 41 -3.79 -1.32 13.59
CA ALA A 41 -4.00 -1.58 15.01
C ALA A 41 -4.48 -3.03 15.26
N GLY A 42 -3.90 -3.68 16.28
CA GLY A 42 -4.21 -5.07 16.65
C GLY A 42 -3.57 -6.13 15.76
N SER A 43 -2.80 -5.74 14.74
CA SER A 43 -1.98 -6.70 13.98
C SER A 43 -0.70 -7.01 14.76
N LYS A 44 -0.29 -8.27 14.74
CA LYS A 44 0.99 -8.72 15.33
C LYS A 44 2.09 -8.92 14.28
N LYS A 45 1.75 -8.74 13.01
CA LYS A 45 2.68 -8.87 11.87
C LYS A 45 2.45 -7.74 10.88
N CYS A 46 3.48 -7.38 10.13
CA CYS A 46 3.35 -6.53 8.96
C CYS A 46 2.54 -7.27 7.89
N ARG A 47 1.59 -6.56 7.27
CA ARG A 47 0.63 -7.15 6.33
C ARG A 47 0.94 -6.65 4.94
N VAL A 48 1.36 -7.56 4.06
CA VAL A 48 1.49 -7.32 2.62
C VAL A 48 0.07 -7.33 2.04
N GLU A 49 -0.45 -6.14 1.75
CA GLU A 49 -1.82 -5.99 1.25
C GLU A 49 -1.86 -6.33 -0.24
N LEU A 50 -2.48 -7.45 -0.57
CA LEU A 50 -2.52 -7.94 -1.95
C LEU A 50 -3.52 -7.19 -2.83
N PHE A 51 -4.58 -6.64 -2.23
CA PHE A 51 -5.67 -6.00 -2.95
C PHE A 51 -6.12 -4.70 -2.30
N ALA A 52 -6.51 -3.74 -3.15
CA ALA A 52 -7.32 -2.58 -2.78
C ALA A 52 -8.76 -2.77 -3.26
N ARG A 53 -9.73 -2.25 -2.53
CA ARG A 53 -11.17 -2.37 -2.82
C ARG A 53 -11.77 -1.02 -3.14
N ASN A 54 -12.65 -0.98 -4.13
CA ASN A 54 -13.44 0.22 -4.46
C ASN A 54 -14.54 0.45 -3.42
N LEU A 55 -14.13 0.73 -2.18
CA LEU A 55 -15.01 0.84 -1.03
C LEU A 55 -14.50 1.87 -0.02
N ILE A 56 -15.39 2.77 0.42
CA ILE A 56 -15.21 3.65 1.58
C ILE A 56 -16.19 3.25 2.66
N GLY A 57 -15.70 3.10 3.89
CA GLY A 57 -16.50 2.89 5.09
C GLY A 57 -17.07 4.19 5.66
N PRO A 58 -17.88 4.10 6.71
CA PRO A 58 -18.55 5.25 7.32
C PRO A 58 -17.66 6.02 8.30
N THR A 59 -16.39 5.69 8.43
CA THR A 59 -15.49 6.32 9.39
C THR A 59 -15.01 7.67 8.88
N PRO A 60 -15.24 8.78 9.61
CA PRO A 60 -14.73 10.09 9.25
C PRO A 60 -13.21 10.17 9.42
N ASP A 61 -12.58 11.05 8.67
CA ASP A 61 -11.18 11.42 8.89
C ASP A 61 -11.00 12.37 10.08
N VAL A 62 -9.77 12.86 10.30
CA VAL A 62 -9.47 13.78 11.42
C VAL A 62 -10.19 15.12 11.32
N HIS A 63 -10.74 15.49 10.18
CA HIS A 63 -11.54 16.70 9.95
C HIS A 63 -13.04 16.41 9.88
N GLY A 64 -13.46 15.16 10.10
CA GLY A 64 -14.86 14.76 10.03
C GLY A 64 -15.35 14.50 8.60
N GLU A 65 -14.46 14.47 7.61
CA GLU A 65 -14.85 14.19 6.22
C GLU A 65 -15.08 12.70 6.00
N ILE A 66 -16.23 12.38 5.38
CA ILE A 66 -16.52 11.05 4.80
C ILE A 66 -16.78 11.29 3.32
N PRO A 67 -15.88 10.92 2.40
CA PRO A 67 -16.04 11.24 1.00
C PRO A 67 -17.11 10.40 0.33
N GLY A 68 -18.26 10.99 0.13
CA GLY A 68 -19.26 10.52 -0.82
C GLY A 68 -19.88 9.15 -0.56
N PRO A 69 -20.35 8.53 -1.65
CA PRO A 69 -20.98 7.22 -1.62
C PRO A 69 -19.97 6.11 -1.31
N ARG A 70 -20.46 4.89 -1.17
CA ARG A 70 -19.69 3.71 -0.75
C ARG A 70 -18.58 3.30 -1.73
N GLU A 71 -18.67 3.64 -3.01
CA GLU A 71 -17.59 3.44 -3.97
C GLU A 71 -16.59 4.59 -3.92
N ILE A 72 -15.29 4.30 -4.02
CA ILE A 72 -14.23 5.29 -4.13
C ILE A 72 -14.35 6.03 -5.47
N THR A 73 -14.40 5.27 -6.56
CA THR A 73 -14.52 5.78 -7.92
C THR A 73 -15.66 5.06 -8.63
N PRO A 74 -16.73 5.77 -8.99
CA PRO A 74 -17.86 5.18 -9.71
C PRO A 74 -17.41 4.49 -11.00
N ASN A 75 -18.00 3.33 -11.28
CA ASN A 75 -17.72 2.51 -12.47
C ASN A 75 -16.28 1.97 -12.61
N ALA A 76 -15.42 2.16 -11.61
CA ALA A 76 -14.11 1.52 -11.56
C ALA A 76 -14.24 0.04 -11.13
N PRO A 77 -13.22 -0.80 -11.38
CA PRO A 77 -13.21 -2.18 -10.91
C PRO A 77 -13.45 -2.27 -9.39
N ARG A 78 -14.14 -3.30 -8.94
CA ARG A 78 -14.44 -3.50 -7.51
C ARG A 78 -13.19 -3.77 -6.67
N VAL A 79 -12.16 -4.36 -7.30
CA VAL A 79 -10.91 -4.76 -6.66
C VAL A 79 -9.76 -4.53 -7.64
N LEU A 80 -8.63 -4.04 -7.13
CA LEU A 80 -7.38 -3.90 -7.86
C LEU A 80 -6.28 -4.64 -7.11
N GLY A 81 -5.45 -5.38 -7.83
CA GLY A 81 -4.27 -6.05 -7.28
C GLY A 81 -3.11 -5.09 -7.09
N GLY A 82 -2.33 -5.28 -6.04
CA GLY A 82 -1.08 -4.55 -5.81
C GLY A 82 -0.01 -4.95 -6.81
N THR A 83 0.37 -4.03 -7.68
CA THR A 83 1.34 -4.30 -8.77
C THR A 83 2.79 -4.28 -8.30
N LEU A 84 3.08 -3.73 -7.12
CA LEU A 84 4.44 -3.70 -6.56
C LEU A 84 4.97 -5.09 -6.19
N TRP A 85 4.05 -6.01 -5.92
CA TRP A 85 4.38 -7.38 -5.53
C TRP A 85 4.70 -8.31 -6.71
N ASP A 86 4.35 -7.89 -7.93
CA ASP A 86 4.58 -8.69 -9.14
C ASP A 86 6.07 -8.96 -9.36
N GLY A 87 6.41 -10.22 -9.55
CA GLY A 87 7.80 -10.66 -9.75
C GLY A 87 8.64 -10.71 -8.46
N THR A 88 8.07 -10.38 -7.30
CA THR A 88 8.72 -10.57 -6.00
C THR A 88 8.39 -11.93 -5.40
N ARG A 89 9.26 -12.43 -4.51
CA ARG A 89 8.94 -13.61 -3.71
C ARG A 89 7.87 -13.33 -2.63
N LEU A 90 7.53 -12.08 -2.40
CA LEU A 90 6.48 -11.69 -1.45
C LEU A 90 5.09 -12.24 -1.83
N LEU A 91 4.87 -12.62 -3.10
CA LEU A 91 3.65 -13.35 -3.50
C LEU A 91 3.68 -14.83 -3.17
N SER A 92 4.85 -15.41 -2.83
CA SER A 92 4.96 -16.81 -2.47
C SER A 92 4.29 -17.10 -1.12
N PRO A 93 3.26 -17.95 -1.05
CA PRO A 93 2.68 -18.36 0.23
C PRO A 93 3.69 -19.00 1.17
N GLN A 94 4.66 -19.76 0.63
CA GLN A 94 5.70 -20.41 1.43
C GLN A 94 6.64 -19.38 2.07
N LEU A 95 7.13 -18.39 1.31
CA LEU A 95 7.98 -17.35 1.87
C LEU A 95 7.28 -16.64 3.03
N ILE A 96 6.02 -16.23 2.82
CA ILE A 96 5.24 -15.52 3.83
C ILE A 96 4.94 -16.42 5.04
N ALA A 97 4.66 -17.72 4.84
CA ALA A 97 4.42 -18.65 5.92
C ALA A 97 5.67 -18.84 6.81
N ASP A 98 6.85 -18.87 6.20
CA ASP A 98 8.12 -19.04 6.89
C ASP A 98 8.64 -17.73 7.49
N HIS A 99 8.07 -16.57 7.10
CA HIS A 99 8.53 -15.28 7.56
C HIS A 99 7.89 -14.90 8.91
N PRO A 100 8.68 -14.70 9.98
CA PRO A 100 8.11 -14.49 11.32
C PRO A 100 7.32 -13.19 11.46
N ARG A 101 7.65 -12.15 10.66
CA ARG A 101 7.09 -10.80 10.78
C ARG A 101 6.13 -10.40 9.68
N LEU A 102 5.99 -11.20 8.62
CA LEU A 102 5.12 -10.89 7.49
C LEU A 102 3.89 -11.81 7.44
N VAL A 103 2.82 -11.31 6.82
CA VAL A 103 1.63 -12.09 6.50
C VAL A 103 0.95 -11.48 5.27
N HIS A 104 0.35 -12.31 4.42
CA HIS A 104 -0.55 -11.84 3.37
C HIS A 104 -1.84 -11.28 3.96
N SER A 105 -2.31 -10.19 3.37
CA SER A 105 -3.63 -9.63 3.65
C SER A 105 -4.38 -9.35 2.35
N PHE A 106 -5.67 -9.63 2.36
CA PHE A 106 -6.54 -9.52 1.19
C PHE A 106 -7.40 -8.25 1.21
N SER A 107 -7.18 -7.36 2.19
CA SER A 107 -7.94 -6.13 2.31
C SER A 107 -7.25 -5.11 3.20
N ALA A 108 -6.92 -3.95 2.64
CA ALA A 108 -6.43 -2.79 3.39
C ALA A 108 -7.54 -2.06 4.18
N GLY A 109 -8.70 -2.72 4.38
CA GLY A 109 -9.83 -2.17 5.10
C GLY A 109 -10.79 -1.37 4.21
N ALA A 110 -11.44 -0.36 4.81
CA ALA A 110 -12.39 0.52 4.13
C ALA A 110 -12.22 1.98 4.59
N TYR A 111 -11.03 2.37 4.97
CA TYR A 111 -10.66 3.70 5.44
C TYR A 111 -9.55 4.30 4.55
N LEU A 112 -8.86 5.29 5.02
CA LEU A 112 -7.84 6.04 4.27
C LEU A 112 -6.74 5.18 3.66
N CYS A 113 -6.32 4.11 4.33
CA CYS A 113 -5.32 3.17 3.80
C CYS A 113 -5.80 2.52 2.50
N ASN A 114 -7.03 2.01 2.52
CA ASN A 114 -7.63 1.44 1.32
C ASN A 114 -7.92 2.51 0.25
N TYR A 115 -8.34 3.71 0.68
CA TYR A 115 -8.64 4.83 -0.22
C TYR A 115 -7.39 5.25 -1.03
N ILE A 116 -6.28 5.56 -0.35
CA ILE A 116 -5.04 5.94 -1.03
C ILE A 116 -4.50 4.80 -1.91
N TYR A 117 -4.58 3.56 -1.44
CA TYR A 117 -4.11 2.40 -2.18
C TYR A 117 -4.90 2.19 -3.48
N PHE A 118 -6.23 2.24 -3.40
CA PHE A 118 -7.10 2.08 -4.57
C PHE A 118 -6.88 3.21 -5.59
N GLU A 119 -6.89 4.46 -5.13
CA GLU A 119 -6.68 5.63 -5.99
C GLU A 119 -5.29 5.64 -6.64
N ALA A 120 -4.23 5.26 -5.90
CA ALA A 120 -2.89 5.16 -6.45
C ALA A 120 -2.78 4.09 -7.55
N LEU A 121 -3.36 2.90 -7.33
CA LEU A 121 -3.41 1.84 -8.33
C LEU A 121 -4.21 2.23 -9.57
N LEU A 122 -5.30 2.95 -9.39
CA LEU A 122 -6.14 3.41 -10.50
C LEU A 122 -5.45 4.49 -11.32
N ARG A 123 -4.74 5.41 -10.65
CA ARG A 123 -4.10 6.57 -11.26
C ARG A 123 -2.76 6.24 -11.93
N PHE A 124 -1.95 5.41 -11.30
CA PHE A 124 -0.58 5.09 -11.73
C PHE A 124 -0.48 3.67 -12.30
N ARG A 125 -1.26 3.38 -13.33
CA ARG A 125 -1.40 2.03 -13.91
C ARG A 125 -0.11 1.49 -14.55
N ASP A 126 0.77 2.39 -14.96
CA ASP A 126 2.09 2.09 -15.53
C ASP A 126 3.19 1.97 -14.47
N LYS A 127 2.84 2.18 -13.20
CA LYS A 127 3.76 2.11 -12.07
C LYS A 127 3.51 0.90 -11.18
N LYS A 128 4.52 0.54 -10.41
CA LYS A 128 4.42 -0.52 -9.40
C LYS A 128 3.96 0.10 -8.07
N VAL A 129 2.75 -0.21 -7.65
CA VAL A 129 2.14 0.32 -6.42
C VAL A 129 1.78 -0.81 -5.47
N GLY A 130 2.14 -0.66 -4.20
CA GLY A 130 1.83 -1.62 -3.15
C GLY A 130 1.56 -0.94 -1.82
N PHE A 131 0.95 -1.68 -0.90
CA PHE A 131 0.64 -1.20 0.45
C PHE A 131 1.11 -2.21 1.50
N LEU A 132 1.85 -1.75 2.48
CA LEU A 132 2.27 -2.53 3.64
C LEU A 132 1.68 -1.90 4.90
N HIS A 133 0.86 -2.64 5.62
CA HIS A 133 0.48 -2.26 6.97
C HIS A 133 1.53 -2.72 7.97
N VAL A 134 1.87 -1.85 8.91
CA VAL A 134 2.72 -2.18 10.05
C VAL A 134 1.91 -2.20 11.33
N PRO A 135 2.27 -3.01 12.34
CA PRO A 135 1.62 -3.01 13.65
C PRO A 135 1.80 -1.68 14.39
N LEU A 136 1.06 -1.49 15.48
CA LEU A 136 1.41 -0.50 16.50
C LEU A 136 2.73 -0.90 17.18
N GLU A 137 3.45 0.07 17.73
CA GLU A 137 4.73 -0.17 18.43
C GLU A 137 4.56 -1.07 19.65
N ASP A 138 3.41 -0.98 20.34
CA ASP A 138 3.05 -1.88 21.45
C ASP A 138 2.84 -3.35 21.00
N ASP A 139 2.50 -3.57 19.74
CA ASP A 139 2.27 -4.89 19.15
C ASP A 139 3.52 -5.49 18.51
N MET A 140 4.41 -4.64 17.97
CA MET A 140 5.70 -4.99 17.40
C MET A 140 6.68 -3.84 17.58
N PRO A 141 7.80 -4.02 18.29
CA PRO A 141 8.81 -2.98 18.47
C PRO A 141 9.27 -2.36 17.15
N LEU A 142 9.55 -1.06 17.15
CA LEU A 142 9.93 -0.29 15.96
C LEU A 142 11.12 -0.91 15.20
N GLU A 143 12.09 -1.46 15.91
CA GLU A 143 13.25 -2.13 15.32
C GLU A 143 12.84 -3.34 14.46
N GLN A 144 11.92 -4.16 14.97
CA GLN A 144 11.40 -5.33 14.23
C GLN A 144 10.54 -4.90 13.03
N GLN A 145 9.79 -3.80 13.16
CA GLN A 145 9.06 -3.22 12.03
C GLN A 145 10.02 -2.75 10.94
N LEU A 146 11.13 -2.07 11.33
CA LEU A 146 12.17 -1.64 10.40
C LEU A 146 12.84 -2.79 9.67
N GLU A 147 13.15 -3.88 10.37
CA GLU A 147 13.69 -5.09 9.74
C GLU A 147 12.71 -5.62 8.70
N ALA A 148 11.42 -5.78 9.05
CA ALA A 148 10.40 -6.25 8.11
C ALA A 148 10.26 -5.33 6.88
N VAL A 149 10.27 -4.01 7.07
CA VAL A 149 10.22 -3.04 5.97
C VAL A 149 11.45 -3.15 5.07
N ARG A 150 12.65 -3.29 5.64
CA ARG A 150 13.89 -3.47 4.85
C ARG A 150 13.87 -4.75 4.04
N GLU A 151 13.38 -5.84 4.60
CA GLU A 151 13.23 -7.12 3.90
C GLU A 151 12.23 -6.99 2.73
N VAL A 152 11.10 -6.31 2.93
CA VAL A 152 10.14 -6.02 1.87
C VAL A 152 10.78 -5.16 0.77
N LEU A 153 11.52 -4.12 1.12
CA LEU A 153 12.22 -3.26 0.17
C LEU A 153 13.27 -4.04 -0.62
N ALA A 154 14.03 -4.92 0.02
CA ALA A 154 15.04 -5.76 -0.65
C ALA A 154 14.39 -6.70 -1.69
N GLU A 155 13.25 -7.31 -1.37
CA GLU A 155 12.48 -8.14 -2.32
C GLU A 155 11.97 -7.31 -3.52
N ILE A 156 11.47 -6.10 -3.26
CA ILE A 156 11.00 -5.19 -4.32
C ILE A 156 12.16 -4.79 -5.25
N GLU A 157 13.34 -4.53 -4.71
CA GLU A 157 14.52 -4.13 -5.50
C GLU A 157 15.08 -5.24 -6.36
N GLN A 158 15.03 -6.47 -5.89
CA GLN A 158 15.49 -7.66 -6.62
C GLN A 158 14.50 -8.08 -7.72
N ALA A 159 13.25 -7.63 -7.65
CA ALA A 159 12.27 -7.94 -8.68
C ALA A 159 12.64 -7.28 -10.02
N PRO A 160 12.52 -7.98 -11.14
CA PRO A 160 12.81 -7.42 -12.45
C PRO A 160 11.96 -6.17 -12.69
N ALA A 161 12.57 -5.12 -13.25
CA ALA A 161 11.81 -3.97 -13.74
C ALA A 161 10.85 -4.49 -14.82
N GLY A 162 9.55 -4.54 -14.50
CA GLY A 162 8.53 -5.06 -15.39
C GLY A 162 8.55 -4.29 -16.71
N LYS A 163 8.98 -4.90 -17.78
CA LYS A 163 8.63 -4.44 -19.12
C LYS A 163 7.13 -4.62 -19.23
N GLY A 164 6.41 -3.53 -19.45
CA GLY A 164 4.99 -3.60 -19.75
C GLY A 164 4.79 -4.53 -20.96
N GLU A 165 4.32 -5.73 -20.72
CA GLU A 165 3.74 -6.54 -21.78
C GLU A 165 2.43 -5.86 -22.16
N ALA A 166 2.47 -5.17 -23.30
CA ALA A 166 1.26 -4.75 -23.98
C ALA A 166 0.47 -6.05 -24.26
N ALA A 167 -0.66 -6.21 -23.57
CA ALA A 167 -1.62 -7.25 -23.91
C ALA A 167 -2.14 -6.96 -25.31
N THR A 168 -1.56 -7.62 -26.30
CA THR A 168 -2.12 -7.78 -27.63
C THR A 168 -3.06 -8.97 -27.59
N GLY A 169 -4.36 -8.71 -27.69
CA GLY A 169 -5.38 -9.74 -27.80
C GLY A 169 -6.75 -9.14 -27.69
#